data_7382e56456adf3d685ebcb3e5a6bd96d
#
_entry.id   7382e56456adf3d685ebcb3e5a6bd96d
#
_cell.length_a   1.000
_cell.length_b   1.000
_cell.length_c   1.000
_cell.angle_alpha   90.00
_cell.angle_beta   90.00
_cell.angle_gamma   90.00
#
_symmetry.space_group_name_H-M   'P 1'
#
loop_
_entity.id
_entity.type
_entity.pdbx_description
1 polymer ?
#
loop_
_entity_poly.entity_id
_entity_poly.type
_entity_poly.pdbx_seq_one_letter_code
_entity_poly.pdbx_strand_id
1 'polypeptide(L)'
;MDFLQAVERLRIELGKELPGAEVQQRMASSVRDADFDTIVKYPLKRNSGVLILLYPHTETKEIYTVFIQRALYSGPHSGQVGFPGGKYELADKNLIQTAIRESVEEIGINHDDIIILGTLTSLYIPISNITVLPVVGWTETQPVFKKDDNEVESIIEIPLSYLLSPQNRFIKKLQVNSIEIEAPCFMAKSHYIWGATAMITSEFLEVVEKARMV
;
A
#
# COMPACT_ATOMS: atom_id res chain seq x y z
N MET A 1 12.78 -20.53 4.30
CA MET A 1 12.41 -20.05 5.67
C MET A 1 10.93 -20.30 5.85
N ASP A 2 10.50 -20.73 7.04
CA ASP A 2 9.10 -20.89 7.37
C ASP A 2 8.41 -19.51 7.46
N PHE A 3 7.12 -19.44 7.09
CA PHE A 3 6.35 -18.18 7.07
C PHE A 3 6.30 -17.49 8.44
N LEU A 4 6.08 -18.24 9.53
CA LEU A 4 6.05 -17.68 10.87
C LEU A 4 7.40 -17.08 11.30
N GLN A 5 8.51 -17.72 10.90
CA GLN A 5 9.85 -17.16 11.14
C GLN A 5 10.07 -15.86 10.35
N ALA A 6 9.57 -15.79 9.12
CA ALA A 6 9.64 -14.59 8.30
C ALA A 6 8.87 -13.43 8.94
N VAL A 7 7.65 -13.70 9.38
CA VAL A 7 6.78 -12.72 10.06
C VAL A 7 7.41 -12.20 11.36
N GLU A 8 8.01 -13.08 12.17
CA GLU A 8 8.67 -12.66 13.41
C GLU A 8 9.89 -11.78 13.15
N ARG A 9 10.69 -12.09 12.12
CA ARG A 9 11.79 -11.22 11.70
C ARG A 9 11.30 -9.85 11.25
N LEU A 10 10.21 -9.81 10.50
CA LEU A 10 9.61 -8.56 10.06
C LEU A 10 9.12 -7.74 11.25
N ARG A 11 8.47 -8.37 12.23
CA ARG A 11 8.05 -7.70 13.47
C ARG A 11 9.21 -7.03 14.19
N ILE A 12 10.33 -7.76 14.34
CA ILE A 12 11.53 -7.23 14.96
C ILE A 12 12.06 -6.03 14.17
N GLU A 13 12.08 -6.10 12.83
CA GLU A 13 12.59 -5.04 11.99
C GLU A 13 11.70 -3.80 12.01
N LEU A 14 10.36 -3.98 12.01
CA LEU A 14 9.39 -2.89 12.17
C LEU A 14 9.48 -2.17 13.53
N GLY A 15 10.03 -2.82 14.56
CA GLY A 15 10.28 -2.22 15.88
C GLY A 15 11.55 -1.37 15.95
N LYS A 16 12.36 -1.34 14.89
CA LYS A 16 13.59 -0.52 14.83
C LYS A 16 13.33 0.84 14.17
N GLU A 17 14.39 1.61 13.97
CA GLU A 17 14.32 2.83 13.17
C GLU A 17 13.97 2.50 11.72
N LEU A 18 12.86 3.06 11.24
CA LEU A 18 12.35 2.81 9.90
C LEU A 18 13.18 3.57 8.84
N PRO A 19 13.25 3.04 7.60
CA PRO A 19 13.92 3.72 6.48
C PRO A 19 13.32 5.10 6.17
N GLY A 20 12.03 5.26 6.36
CA GLY A 20 11.34 6.53 6.35
C GLY A 20 11.27 7.23 5.00
N ALA A 21 11.13 8.54 5.08
CA ALA A 21 10.89 9.41 3.93
C ALA A 21 11.99 9.33 2.86
N GLU A 22 13.24 9.07 3.23
CA GLU A 22 14.34 8.95 2.26
C GLU A 22 14.07 7.82 1.25
N VAL A 23 13.66 6.65 1.74
CA VAL A 23 13.36 5.50 0.88
C VAL A 23 12.06 5.70 0.12
N GLN A 24 11.06 6.29 0.75
CA GLN A 24 9.79 6.64 0.09
C GLN A 24 10.04 7.57 -1.12
N GLN A 25 10.91 8.59 -0.97
CA GLN A 25 11.21 9.56 -2.03
C GLN A 25 11.85 8.93 -3.29
N ARG A 26 12.50 7.78 -3.19
CA ARG A 26 13.06 7.06 -4.35
C ARG A 26 12.00 6.70 -5.40
N MET A 27 10.74 6.60 -4.98
CA MET A 27 9.59 6.29 -5.85
C MET A 27 8.66 7.50 -6.06
N ALA A 28 9.08 8.71 -5.72
CA ALA A 28 8.30 9.91 -5.99
C ALA A 28 8.27 10.21 -7.51
N SER A 29 7.11 10.68 -7.98
CA SER A 29 6.98 11.15 -9.38
C SER A 29 7.60 12.54 -9.54
N SER A 30 7.98 12.89 -10.80
CA SER A 30 8.62 14.16 -11.14
C SER A 30 7.80 15.43 -10.80
N VAL A 31 6.50 15.29 -10.57
CA VAL A 31 5.57 16.42 -10.34
C VAL A 31 5.15 16.55 -8.87
N ARG A 32 5.67 15.69 -7.98
CA ARG A 32 5.25 15.73 -6.56
C ARG A 32 5.54 17.06 -5.89
N ASP A 33 6.63 17.73 -6.28
CA ASP A 33 7.12 18.97 -5.67
C ASP A 33 6.72 20.24 -6.44
N ALA A 34 6.16 20.12 -7.64
CA ALA A 34 5.99 21.25 -8.56
C ALA A 34 4.70 22.06 -8.39
N ASP A 35 3.68 21.55 -7.69
CA ASP A 35 2.34 22.17 -7.69
C ASP A 35 1.73 22.42 -6.29
N PHE A 36 2.55 22.78 -5.30
CA PHE A 36 2.03 23.09 -3.97
C PHE A 36 1.05 24.28 -3.93
N ASP A 37 1.18 25.23 -4.85
CA ASP A 37 0.33 26.43 -4.91
C ASP A 37 -1.05 26.21 -5.53
N THR A 38 -1.25 25.09 -6.23
CA THR A 38 -2.54 24.77 -6.90
C THR A 38 -3.45 23.85 -6.04
N ILE A 39 -2.99 23.38 -4.89
CA ILE A 39 -3.55 22.22 -4.19
C ILE A 39 -4.49 22.58 -3.03
N VAL A 40 -5.10 23.74 -2.99
CA VAL A 40 -6.11 23.99 -1.93
C VAL A 40 -7.51 23.57 -2.38
N LYS A 41 -7.65 22.37 -2.98
CA LYS A 41 -8.97 21.80 -3.26
C LYS A 41 -9.62 21.17 -2.00
N TYR A 42 -8.81 20.87 -0.99
CA TYR A 42 -9.25 20.27 0.27
C TYR A 42 -8.65 21.02 1.45
N PRO A 43 -9.35 22.01 2.02
CA PRO A 43 -8.81 22.89 3.06
C PRO A 43 -8.50 22.18 4.39
N LEU A 44 -9.17 21.04 4.67
CA LEU A 44 -8.95 20.30 5.90
C LEU A 44 -8.02 19.11 5.66
N LYS A 45 -6.93 19.03 6.44
CA LYS A 45 -6.05 17.87 6.48
C LYS A 45 -6.85 16.66 6.96
N ARG A 46 -6.76 15.56 6.21
CA ARG A 46 -7.44 14.29 6.53
C ARG A 46 -6.42 13.23 6.85
N ASN A 47 -6.83 12.24 7.61
CA ASN A 47 -6.03 11.06 7.91
C ASN A 47 -6.64 9.82 7.25
N SER A 48 -5.80 8.86 6.93
CA SER A 48 -6.16 7.60 6.30
C SER A 48 -5.28 6.48 6.86
N GLY A 49 -5.80 5.26 6.89
CA GLY A 49 -5.04 4.06 7.18
C GLY A 49 -5.13 3.10 6.00
N VAL A 50 -4.01 2.46 5.62
CA VAL A 50 -3.97 1.42 4.60
C VAL A 50 -3.30 0.17 5.15
N LEU A 51 -3.73 -1.01 4.69
CA LEU A 51 -3.22 -2.30 5.17
C LEU A 51 -2.31 -2.95 4.14
N ILE A 52 -1.07 -3.21 4.53
CA ILE A 52 -0.14 -4.10 3.84
C ILE A 52 -0.34 -5.48 4.46
N LEU A 53 -1.15 -6.32 3.81
CA LEU A 53 -1.50 -7.63 4.32
C LEU A 53 -0.56 -8.70 3.74
N LEU A 54 0.04 -9.50 4.62
CA LEU A 54 0.88 -10.63 4.25
C LEU A 54 0.19 -11.95 4.56
N TYR A 55 0.36 -12.94 3.67
CA TYR A 55 -0.17 -14.28 3.87
C TYR A 55 0.63 -15.33 3.09
N PRO A 56 0.65 -16.59 3.55
CA PRO A 56 1.26 -17.69 2.80
C PRO A 56 0.30 -18.11 1.68
N HIS A 57 0.78 -18.12 0.43
CA HIS A 57 -0.03 -18.59 -0.70
C HIS A 57 -0.14 -20.12 -0.67
N THR A 58 -1.35 -20.63 -0.81
CA THR A 58 -1.65 -22.04 -0.59
C THR A 58 -0.90 -22.98 -1.54
N GLU A 59 -0.74 -22.61 -2.82
CA GLU A 59 -0.10 -23.44 -3.83
C GLU A 59 1.42 -23.22 -3.88
N THR A 60 1.88 -21.97 -4.00
CA THR A 60 3.30 -21.65 -4.20
C THR A 60 4.12 -21.68 -2.93
N LYS A 61 3.47 -21.59 -1.76
CA LYS A 61 4.08 -21.45 -0.43
C LYS A 61 4.92 -20.17 -0.25
N GLU A 62 4.90 -19.27 -1.23
CA GLU A 62 5.53 -17.96 -1.13
C GLU A 62 4.69 -17.01 -0.28
N ILE A 63 5.32 -15.94 0.20
CA ILE A 63 4.64 -14.85 0.91
C ILE A 63 4.06 -13.89 -0.12
N TYR A 64 2.76 -13.70 -0.05
CA TYR A 64 2.02 -12.77 -0.89
C TYR A 64 1.59 -11.53 -0.13
N THR A 65 1.33 -10.48 -0.87
CA THR A 65 0.58 -9.29 -0.43
C THR A 65 -0.52 -8.98 -1.43
N VAL A 66 -1.49 -8.17 -1.02
CA VAL A 66 -2.64 -7.81 -1.81
C VAL A 66 -2.69 -6.30 -2.05
N PHE A 67 -3.05 -5.94 -3.28
CA PHE A 67 -3.43 -4.60 -3.68
C PHE A 67 -4.84 -4.63 -4.25
N ILE A 68 -5.47 -3.47 -4.34
CA ILE A 68 -6.73 -3.27 -5.06
C ILE A 68 -6.50 -2.31 -6.23
N GLN A 69 -7.22 -2.54 -7.32
CA GLN A 69 -7.47 -1.49 -8.30
C GLN A 69 -8.79 -0.80 -7.91
N ARG A 70 -8.74 0.49 -7.66
CA ARG A 70 -9.94 1.28 -7.32
C ARG A 70 -10.88 1.36 -8.51
N ALA A 71 -12.17 1.30 -8.25
CA ALA A 71 -13.19 1.55 -9.27
C ALA A 71 -13.02 2.94 -9.90
N LEU A 72 -13.57 3.12 -11.10
CA LEU A 72 -13.55 4.42 -11.78
C LEU A 72 -14.63 5.34 -11.18
N TYR A 73 -14.21 6.50 -10.70
CA TYR A 73 -15.08 7.54 -10.17
C TYR A 73 -14.53 8.95 -10.50
N SER A 74 -15.36 9.96 -10.30
CA SER A 74 -14.92 11.35 -10.49
C SER A 74 -14.16 11.86 -9.26
N GLY A 75 -12.84 11.71 -9.25
CA GLY A 75 -12.00 12.16 -8.13
C GLY A 75 -10.55 11.73 -8.23
N PRO A 76 -9.70 12.16 -7.28
CA PRO A 76 -8.30 11.76 -7.21
C PRO A 76 -8.19 10.26 -6.94
N HIS A 77 -7.14 9.63 -7.50
CA HIS A 77 -6.82 8.20 -7.34
C HIS A 77 -7.81 7.22 -8.02
N SER A 78 -8.76 7.71 -8.82
CA SER A 78 -9.68 6.88 -9.62
C SER A 78 -8.90 5.91 -10.52
N GLY A 79 -9.25 4.62 -10.48
CA GLY A 79 -8.63 3.55 -11.27
C GLY A 79 -7.18 3.21 -10.90
N GLN A 80 -6.60 3.87 -9.88
CA GLN A 80 -5.23 3.59 -9.45
C GLN A 80 -5.14 2.32 -8.60
N VAL A 81 -3.97 1.70 -8.61
CA VAL A 81 -3.64 0.59 -7.73
C VAL A 81 -3.18 1.13 -6.38
N GLY A 82 -3.76 0.60 -5.31
CA GLY A 82 -3.44 0.95 -3.94
C GLY A 82 -3.45 -0.25 -3.00
N PHE A 83 -2.98 -0.06 -1.79
CA PHE A 83 -3.30 -0.98 -0.71
C PHE A 83 -4.77 -0.80 -0.31
N PRO A 84 -5.46 -1.86 0.15
CA PRO A 84 -6.78 -1.71 0.75
C PRO A 84 -6.70 -0.76 1.95
N GLY A 85 -7.71 0.11 2.06
CA GLY A 85 -7.74 1.12 3.11
C GLY A 85 -8.39 2.42 2.68
N GLY A 86 -8.66 3.28 3.65
CA GLY A 86 -9.42 4.48 3.40
C GLY A 86 -9.31 5.55 4.49
N LYS A 87 -10.32 6.39 4.57
CA LYS A 87 -10.32 7.57 5.43
C LYS A 87 -10.70 7.21 6.86
N TYR A 88 -10.08 7.93 7.81
CA TYR A 88 -10.47 7.88 9.20
C TYR A 88 -11.90 8.36 9.39
N GLU A 89 -12.67 7.61 10.15
CA GLU A 89 -14.00 7.96 10.62
C GLU A 89 -14.03 8.13 12.15
N LEU A 90 -14.99 8.89 12.65
CA LEU A 90 -15.09 9.16 14.10
C LEU A 90 -15.34 7.90 14.94
N ALA A 91 -15.86 6.85 14.34
CA ALA A 91 -16.05 5.55 14.99
C ALA A 91 -14.74 4.77 15.16
N ASP A 92 -13.71 5.09 14.39
CA ASP A 92 -12.41 4.43 14.47
C ASP A 92 -11.66 4.90 15.71
N LYS A 93 -11.11 3.99 16.50
CA LYS A 93 -10.29 4.36 17.67
C LYS A 93 -8.94 4.97 17.27
N ASN A 94 -8.40 4.54 16.13
CA ASN A 94 -7.12 4.97 15.57
C ASN A 94 -7.00 4.56 14.10
N LEU A 95 -5.91 4.97 13.42
CA LEU A 95 -5.68 4.68 12.01
C LEU A 95 -5.37 3.21 11.71
N ILE A 96 -4.93 2.43 12.69
CA ILE A 96 -4.80 0.96 12.53
C ILE A 96 -6.19 0.36 12.36
N GLN A 97 -7.15 0.76 13.18
CA GLN A 97 -8.51 0.29 13.06
C GLN A 97 -9.19 0.76 11.76
N THR A 98 -8.89 1.99 11.31
CA THR A 98 -9.30 2.47 9.98
C THR A 98 -8.81 1.53 8.88
N ALA A 99 -7.51 1.19 8.88
CA ALA A 99 -6.92 0.32 7.87
C ALA A 99 -7.59 -1.07 7.86
N ILE A 100 -7.88 -1.63 9.02
CA ILE A 100 -8.55 -2.94 9.14
C ILE A 100 -10.00 -2.84 8.64
N ARG A 101 -10.79 -1.88 9.15
CA ARG A 101 -12.21 -1.71 8.78
C ARG A 101 -12.38 -1.58 7.25
N GLU A 102 -11.64 -0.64 6.66
CA GLU A 102 -11.69 -0.41 5.22
C GLU A 102 -11.26 -1.65 4.41
N SER A 103 -10.25 -2.38 4.90
CA SER A 103 -9.83 -3.62 4.23
C SER A 103 -10.90 -4.71 4.32
N VAL A 104 -11.61 -4.82 5.45
CA VAL A 104 -12.76 -5.73 5.58
C VAL A 104 -13.86 -5.36 4.59
N GLU A 105 -14.15 -4.07 4.43
CA GLU A 105 -15.16 -3.54 3.52
C GLU A 105 -14.76 -3.76 2.05
N GLU A 106 -13.52 -3.39 1.67
CA GLU A 106 -13.07 -3.40 0.28
C GLU A 106 -12.76 -4.80 -0.27
N ILE A 107 -12.18 -5.70 0.54
CA ILE A 107 -11.69 -7.02 0.08
C ILE A 107 -12.27 -8.22 0.85
N GLY A 108 -13.20 -7.99 1.79
CA GLY A 108 -13.99 -9.03 2.44
C GLY A 108 -13.21 -9.98 3.35
N ILE A 109 -12.05 -9.57 3.86
CA ILE A 109 -11.28 -10.37 4.82
C ILE A 109 -11.93 -10.35 6.19
N ASN A 110 -11.72 -11.41 6.98
CA ASN A 110 -12.23 -11.43 8.33
C ASN A 110 -11.31 -10.60 9.26
N HIS A 111 -11.90 -9.67 10.00
CA HIS A 111 -11.21 -8.83 10.98
C HIS A 111 -10.37 -9.63 11.98
N ASP A 112 -10.92 -10.74 12.48
CA ASP A 112 -10.31 -11.52 13.56
C ASP A 112 -9.10 -12.35 13.10
N ASP A 113 -8.94 -12.53 11.78
CA ASP A 113 -7.79 -13.25 11.22
C ASP A 113 -6.56 -12.33 11.03
N ILE A 114 -6.73 -11.02 11.17
CA ILE A 114 -5.66 -10.04 10.92
C ILE A 114 -4.84 -9.82 12.18
N ILE A 115 -3.56 -10.17 12.13
CA ILE A 115 -2.60 -9.94 13.21
C ILE A 115 -1.68 -8.77 12.80
N ILE A 116 -1.69 -7.68 13.58
CA ILE A 116 -0.87 -6.51 13.29
C ILE A 116 0.57 -6.73 13.74
N LEU A 117 1.52 -6.40 12.87
CA LEU A 117 2.96 -6.46 13.13
C LEU A 117 3.54 -5.10 13.53
N GLY A 118 3.05 -4.03 12.93
CA GLY A 118 3.53 -2.67 13.15
C GLY A 118 3.02 -1.70 12.07
N THR A 119 3.68 -0.56 12.00
CA THR A 119 3.37 0.49 11.02
C THR A 119 4.65 0.96 10.32
N LEU A 120 4.51 1.53 9.13
CA LEU A 120 5.58 2.24 8.45
C LEU A 120 5.47 3.76 8.70
N THR A 121 6.40 4.49 8.13
CA THR A 121 6.41 5.95 8.19
C THR A 121 5.19 6.53 7.47
N SER A 122 4.46 7.41 8.15
CA SER A 122 3.31 8.09 7.57
C SER A 122 3.72 8.91 6.35
N LEU A 123 2.90 8.87 5.30
CA LEU A 123 3.12 9.57 4.06
C LEU A 123 2.06 10.66 3.84
N TYR A 124 2.50 11.91 3.68
CA TYR A 124 1.59 12.98 3.28
C TYR A 124 1.44 13.02 1.75
N ILE A 125 0.19 13.10 1.29
CA ILE A 125 -0.19 13.16 -0.14
C ILE A 125 -0.80 14.53 -0.42
N PRO A 126 -0.05 15.46 -1.03
CA PRO A 126 -0.50 16.84 -1.24
C PRO A 126 -1.79 16.93 -2.06
N ILE A 127 -1.88 16.26 -3.21
CA ILE A 127 -3.00 16.36 -4.15
C ILE A 127 -4.37 16.04 -3.54
N SER A 128 -4.41 15.27 -2.47
CA SER A 128 -5.64 14.91 -1.76
C SER A 128 -5.69 15.48 -0.33
N ASN A 129 -4.63 16.18 0.12
CA ASN A 129 -4.44 16.70 1.49
C ASN A 129 -4.69 15.61 2.55
N ILE A 130 -4.11 14.43 2.35
CA ILE A 130 -4.27 13.26 3.21
C ILE A 130 -2.92 12.83 3.75
N THR A 131 -2.86 12.52 5.06
CA THR A 131 -1.75 11.77 5.64
C THR A 131 -2.17 10.31 5.77
N VAL A 132 -1.41 9.40 5.18
CA VAL A 132 -1.66 7.96 5.18
C VAL A 132 -0.74 7.28 6.17
N LEU A 133 -1.28 6.47 7.07
CA LEU A 133 -0.53 5.54 7.92
C LEU A 133 -0.55 4.16 7.26
N PRO A 134 0.59 3.63 6.80
CA PRO A 134 0.66 2.24 6.34
C PRO A 134 0.78 1.31 7.56
N VAL A 135 -0.14 0.37 7.64
CA VAL A 135 -0.21 -0.65 8.69
C VAL A 135 0.22 -1.98 8.08
N VAL A 136 1.14 -2.69 8.72
CA VAL A 136 1.59 -4.01 8.30
C VAL A 136 0.92 -5.06 9.16
N GLY A 137 0.21 -5.97 8.53
CA GLY A 137 -0.46 -7.09 9.17
C GLY A 137 -0.29 -8.38 8.38
N TRP A 138 -0.70 -9.49 8.98
CA TRP A 138 -0.63 -10.80 8.35
C TRP A 138 -1.80 -11.69 8.77
N THR A 139 -2.04 -12.76 8.00
CA THR A 139 -2.97 -13.84 8.33
C THR A 139 -2.25 -15.19 8.28
N GLU A 140 -2.65 -16.14 9.12
CA GLU A 140 -2.03 -17.48 9.21
C GLU A 140 -2.24 -18.32 7.94
N THR A 141 -3.34 -18.06 7.26
CA THR A 141 -3.72 -18.75 6.02
C THR A 141 -4.02 -17.74 4.93
N GLN A 142 -4.01 -18.19 3.68
CA GLN A 142 -4.44 -17.37 2.55
C GLN A 142 -5.91 -16.98 2.73
N PRO A 143 -6.25 -15.68 2.74
CA PRO A 143 -7.64 -15.24 2.83
C PRO A 143 -8.44 -15.59 1.57
N VAL A 144 -9.74 -15.79 1.76
CA VAL A 144 -10.68 -15.84 0.65
C VAL A 144 -11.18 -14.43 0.41
N PHE A 145 -10.68 -13.77 -0.61
CA PHE A 145 -11.03 -12.40 -0.92
C PHE A 145 -12.39 -12.29 -1.60
N LYS A 146 -13.16 -11.28 -1.18
CA LYS A 146 -14.44 -10.91 -1.80
C LYS A 146 -14.47 -9.38 -1.93
N LYS A 147 -14.29 -8.89 -3.16
CA LYS A 147 -14.27 -7.43 -3.41
C LYS A 147 -15.65 -6.79 -3.23
N ASP A 148 -15.69 -5.55 -2.77
CA ASP A 148 -16.84 -4.67 -2.95
C ASP A 148 -16.85 -4.13 -4.39
N ASP A 149 -17.90 -4.44 -5.14
CA ASP A 149 -18.00 -4.06 -6.55
C ASP A 149 -18.19 -2.55 -6.79
N ASN A 150 -18.54 -1.77 -5.76
CA ASN A 150 -18.68 -0.33 -5.86
C ASN A 150 -17.34 0.41 -5.74
N GLU A 151 -16.39 -0.13 -4.95
CA GLU A 151 -15.14 0.54 -4.63
C GLU A 151 -13.93 -0.11 -5.28
N VAL A 152 -13.99 -1.42 -5.56
CA VAL A 152 -12.89 -2.23 -6.04
C VAL A 152 -13.17 -2.85 -7.40
N GLU A 153 -12.41 -2.43 -8.40
CA GLU A 153 -12.46 -3.03 -9.75
C GLU A 153 -11.86 -4.44 -9.75
N SER A 154 -10.67 -4.58 -9.17
CA SER A 154 -9.98 -5.87 -9.09
C SER A 154 -9.10 -6.00 -7.85
N ILE A 155 -8.95 -7.23 -7.36
CA ILE A 155 -7.99 -7.61 -6.33
C ILE A 155 -6.74 -8.16 -7.01
N ILE A 156 -5.57 -7.69 -6.59
CA ILE A 156 -4.28 -7.99 -7.20
C ILE A 156 -3.37 -8.62 -6.15
N GLU A 157 -3.25 -9.94 -6.18
CA GLU A 157 -2.37 -10.71 -5.31
C GLU A 157 -0.98 -10.85 -5.96
N ILE A 158 0.09 -10.52 -5.23
CA ILE A 158 1.46 -10.49 -5.76
C ILE A 158 2.42 -11.12 -4.74
N PRO A 159 3.31 -12.04 -5.16
CA PRO A 159 4.35 -12.55 -4.28
C PRO A 159 5.37 -11.45 -3.96
N LEU A 160 5.87 -11.40 -2.73
CA LEU A 160 6.90 -10.43 -2.33
C LEU A 160 8.18 -10.58 -3.16
N SER A 161 8.55 -11.80 -3.51
CA SER A 161 9.69 -12.10 -4.40
C SER A 161 9.60 -11.37 -5.74
N TYR A 162 8.37 -11.24 -6.28
CA TYR A 162 8.13 -10.49 -7.51
C TYR A 162 8.36 -8.99 -7.34
N LEU A 163 7.86 -8.39 -6.27
CA LEU A 163 8.05 -6.95 -5.98
C LEU A 163 9.51 -6.60 -5.67
N LEU A 164 10.25 -7.52 -5.05
CA LEU A 164 11.67 -7.38 -4.75
C LEU A 164 12.54 -7.44 -6.00
N SER A 165 12.10 -8.10 -7.06
CA SER A 165 12.87 -8.25 -8.29
C SER A 165 13.10 -6.89 -8.98
N PRO A 166 14.38 -6.49 -9.21
CA PRO A 166 14.69 -5.22 -9.87
C PRO A 166 14.09 -5.09 -11.28
N GLN A 167 13.83 -6.22 -11.95
CA GLN A 167 13.24 -6.26 -13.30
C GLN A 167 11.80 -5.74 -13.32
N ASN A 168 11.12 -5.72 -12.18
CA ASN A 168 9.75 -5.26 -12.04
C ASN A 168 9.67 -3.78 -11.61
N ARG A 169 10.80 -3.07 -11.60
CA ARG A 169 10.90 -1.62 -11.30
C ARG A 169 11.35 -0.89 -12.55
N PHE A 170 10.65 0.17 -12.92
CA PHE A 170 10.96 0.97 -14.11
C PHE A 170 10.34 2.35 -14.01
N ILE A 171 10.76 3.26 -14.89
CA ILE A 171 10.15 4.59 -15.03
C ILE A 171 9.14 4.53 -16.15
N LYS A 172 7.93 5.05 -15.91
CA LYS A 172 6.86 5.10 -16.88
C LYS A 172 6.36 6.54 -17.08
N LYS A 173 6.07 6.89 -18.31
CA LYS A 173 5.31 8.08 -18.65
C LYS A 173 3.83 7.82 -18.47
N LEU A 174 3.20 8.62 -17.63
CA LEU A 174 1.79 8.53 -17.29
C LEU A 174 1.08 9.83 -17.62
N GLN A 175 -0.17 9.74 -18.05
CA GLN A 175 -1.04 10.91 -18.22
C GLN A 175 -1.89 11.09 -16.95
N VAL A 176 -1.69 12.22 -16.26
CA VAL A 176 -2.45 12.59 -15.08
C VAL A 176 -3.03 13.97 -15.26
N ASN A 177 -4.36 14.10 -15.29
CA ASN A 177 -5.05 15.38 -15.52
C ASN A 177 -4.52 16.15 -16.73
N SER A 178 -4.31 15.45 -17.87
CA SER A 178 -3.77 16.00 -19.13
C SER A 178 -2.30 16.45 -19.07
N ILE A 179 -1.56 16.15 -18.01
CA ILE A 179 -0.13 16.40 -17.87
C ILE A 179 0.60 15.06 -18.01
N GLU A 180 1.63 15.00 -18.86
CA GLU A 180 2.54 13.86 -18.90
C GLU A 180 3.55 13.97 -17.75
N ILE A 181 3.63 12.92 -16.95
CA ILE A 181 4.59 12.81 -15.84
C ILE A 181 5.45 11.57 -15.99
N GLU A 182 6.67 11.63 -15.52
CA GLU A 182 7.52 10.45 -15.32
C GLU A 182 7.38 9.97 -13.88
N ALA A 183 7.04 8.71 -13.72
CA ALA A 183 6.88 8.11 -12.41
C ALA A 183 7.62 6.78 -12.31
N PRO A 184 8.43 6.57 -11.25
CA PRO A 184 8.91 5.25 -10.89
C PRO A 184 7.73 4.34 -10.55
N CYS A 185 7.75 3.12 -11.07
CA CYS A 185 6.66 2.16 -10.96
C CYS A 185 7.18 0.79 -10.55
N PHE A 186 6.34 0.03 -9.84
CA PHE A 186 6.45 -1.44 -9.79
C PHE A 186 5.43 -2.04 -10.76
N MET A 187 5.84 -3.11 -11.45
CA MET A 187 4.91 -3.95 -12.19
C MET A 187 4.06 -4.77 -11.19
N ALA A 188 2.78 -4.85 -11.44
CA ALA A 188 1.80 -5.61 -10.66
C ALA A 188 0.93 -6.43 -11.61
N LYS A 189 1.43 -7.55 -12.10
CA LYS A 189 0.82 -8.32 -13.20
C LYS A 189 0.65 -7.42 -14.44
N SER A 190 -0.59 -7.10 -14.83
CA SER A 190 -0.92 -6.17 -15.92
C SER A 190 -1.07 -4.71 -15.48
N HIS A 191 -0.87 -4.41 -14.22
CA HIS A 191 -1.07 -3.09 -13.63
C HIS A 191 0.26 -2.43 -13.23
N TYR A 192 0.20 -1.14 -12.89
CA TYR A 192 1.34 -0.38 -12.42
C TYR A 192 1.05 0.22 -11.06
N ILE A 193 1.95 -0.04 -10.10
CA ILE A 193 1.95 0.63 -8.80
C ILE A 193 2.87 1.84 -8.91
N TRP A 194 2.35 3.04 -8.66
CA TRP A 194 3.08 4.30 -8.74
C TRP A 194 2.61 5.30 -7.68
N GLY A 195 3.23 6.47 -7.60
CA GLY A 195 2.85 7.52 -6.67
C GLY A 195 2.94 7.09 -5.20
N ALA A 196 1.97 7.49 -4.40
CA ALA A 196 1.96 7.21 -2.96
C ALA A 196 2.07 5.71 -2.64
N THR A 197 1.37 4.86 -3.39
CA THR A 197 1.44 3.41 -3.20
C THR A 197 2.84 2.86 -3.46
N ALA A 198 3.51 3.32 -4.53
CA ALA A 198 4.89 2.91 -4.83
C ALA A 198 5.88 3.40 -3.75
N MET A 199 5.69 4.60 -3.22
CA MET A 199 6.51 5.15 -2.15
C MET A 199 6.41 4.33 -0.86
N ILE A 200 5.19 3.97 -0.46
CA ILE A 200 4.93 3.08 0.68
C ILE A 200 5.51 1.68 0.42
N THR A 201 5.30 1.14 -0.78
CA THR A 201 5.86 -0.16 -1.18
C THR A 201 7.40 -0.16 -1.12
N SER A 202 8.06 0.92 -1.54
CA SER A 202 9.52 1.04 -1.48
C SER A 202 10.05 0.94 -0.05
N GLU A 203 9.45 1.65 0.90
CA GLU A 203 9.83 1.56 2.31
C GLU A 203 9.56 0.17 2.87
N PHE A 204 8.40 -0.40 2.57
CA PHE A 204 8.04 -1.74 3.00
C PHE A 204 9.06 -2.79 2.52
N LEU A 205 9.42 -2.77 1.24
CA LEU A 205 10.39 -3.71 0.68
C LEU A 205 11.79 -3.54 1.27
N GLU A 206 12.23 -2.33 1.59
CA GLU A 206 13.48 -2.10 2.32
C GLU A 206 13.47 -2.77 3.70
N VAL A 207 12.34 -2.70 4.43
CA VAL A 207 12.17 -3.39 5.72
C VAL A 207 12.17 -4.91 5.54
N VAL A 208 11.50 -5.42 4.50
CA VAL A 208 11.48 -6.86 4.15
C VAL A 208 12.88 -7.39 3.85
N GLU A 209 13.69 -6.64 3.08
CA GLU A 209 15.09 -7.00 2.76
C GLU A 209 15.95 -7.03 4.03
N LYS A 210 15.84 -6.03 4.91
CA LYS A 210 16.54 -5.99 6.21
C LYS A 210 16.13 -7.16 7.12
N ALA A 211 14.86 -7.54 7.10
CA ALA A 211 14.34 -8.69 7.82
C ALA A 211 14.78 -10.04 7.20
N ARG A 212 15.34 -10.05 5.97
CA ARG A 212 15.71 -11.23 5.21
C ARG A 212 14.58 -12.27 5.13
N MET A 213 13.39 -11.78 4.74
CA MET A 213 12.19 -12.62 4.68
C MET A 213 12.13 -13.50 3.43
N VAL A 214 12.76 -13.09 2.36
CA VAL A 214 12.72 -13.72 1.02
C VAL A 214 14.13 -13.97 0.51
#